data_cbecea43f7d5648b1e200e5c071f8196
#
_entry.id   cbecea43f7d5648b1e200e5c071f8196
#
_cell.length_a   1.000
_cell.length_b   1.000
_cell.length_c   1.000
_cell.angle_alpha   90.00
_cell.angle_beta   90.00
_cell.angle_gamma   90.00
#
_symmetry.space_group_name_H-M   'P 1'
#
loop_
_entity.id
_entity.type
_entity.pdbx_description
1 polymer ?
#
loop_
_entity_poly.entity_id
_entity_poly.type
_entity_poly.pdbx_seq_one_letter_code
_entity_poly.pdbx_strand_id
1 'polypeptide(L)'
;MSEDVRHILLIDDDADMHEAVEMMLAPDGYRVTCCRTGSAGMEAMLRDPPDLVLLDIMLTHPSEGVQVACQMRQDDRLKDIPIIFMSAMGEESEETYAKEVCPVALEAHMFLEKPLDAATVREAVRWVLEQDGGHN
;
A
#
# COMPACT_ATOMS: atom_id res chain seq x y z
N MET A 1 13.37 -17.68 11.14
CA MET A 1 12.09 -18.31 11.42
C MET A 1 11.03 -17.75 10.49
N SER A 2 10.17 -18.61 10.01
CA SER A 2 9.17 -18.21 9.04
C SER A 2 8.14 -17.24 9.61
N GLU A 3 7.94 -17.23 10.92
CA GLU A 3 7.00 -16.31 11.52
C GLU A 3 7.42 -14.86 11.39
N ASP A 4 8.67 -14.62 11.01
CA ASP A 4 9.16 -13.27 10.84
C ASP A 4 8.96 -12.74 9.42
N VAL A 5 8.38 -13.56 8.53
CA VAL A 5 8.12 -13.11 7.17
C VAL A 5 7.02 -12.07 7.17
N ARG A 6 7.33 -10.89 6.65
CA ARG A 6 6.35 -9.81 6.57
C ARG A 6 5.47 -9.98 5.35
N HIS A 7 4.23 -9.60 5.50
CA HIS A 7 3.21 -9.71 4.47
C HIS A 7 2.89 -8.34 3.90
N ILE A 8 3.10 -8.18 2.61
CA ILE A 8 2.81 -6.93 1.89
C ILE A 8 1.61 -7.19 0.98
N LEU A 9 0.63 -6.31 1.02
CA LEU A 9 -0.50 -6.38 0.11
C LEU A 9 -0.40 -5.26 -0.90
N LEU A 10 -0.46 -5.61 -2.18
CA LEU A 10 -0.42 -4.65 -3.26
C LEU A 10 -1.79 -4.56 -3.92
N ILE A 11 -2.34 -3.35 -4.00
CA ILE A 11 -3.59 -3.12 -4.71
C ILE A 11 -3.31 -2.18 -5.87
N ASP A 12 -3.39 -2.73 -7.08
CA ASP A 12 -3.12 -1.98 -8.32
C ASP A 12 -3.81 -2.75 -9.44
N ASP A 13 -4.48 -2.05 -10.34
CA ASP A 13 -5.20 -2.72 -11.42
C ASP A 13 -4.30 -3.15 -12.58
N ASP A 14 -3.02 -2.82 -12.53
CA ASP A 14 -2.06 -3.15 -13.58
C ASP A 14 -1.29 -4.43 -13.22
N ALA A 15 -1.50 -5.50 -13.98
CA ALA A 15 -0.83 -6.77 -13.74
C ALA A 15 0.69 -6.67 -13.87
N ASP A 16 1.17 -5.78 -14.74
CA ASP A 16 2.61 -5.58 -14.90
C ASP A 16 3.21 -5.01 -13.62
N MET A 17 2.47 -4.16 -12.94
CA MET A 17 2.91 -3.61 -11.66
C MET A 17 3.01 -4.69 -10.60
N HIS A 18 2.08 -5.64 -10.60
CA HIS A 18 2.13 -6.78 -9.67
C HIS A 18 3.44 -7.52 -9.80
N GLU A 19 3.77 -7.88 -11.05
CA GLU A 19 4.99 -8.63 -11.32
C GLU A 19 6.23 -7.82 -10.94
N ALA A 20 6.24 -6.54 -11.31
CA ALA A 20 7.38 -5.68 -11.02
C ALA A 20 7.63 -5.56 -9.52
N VAL A 21 6.58 -5.32 -8.74
CA VAL A 21 6.73 -5.15 -7.30
C VAL A 21 7.16 -6.46 -6.63
N GLU A 22 6.60 -7.59 -7.09
CA GLU A 22 7.03 -8.88 -6.56
C GLU A 22 8.53 -9.08 -6.77
N MET A 23 9.01 -8.73 -7.96
CA MET A 23 10.43 -8.85 -8.25
C MET A 23 11.28 -7.90 -7.41
N MET A 24 10.80 -6.68 -7.22
CA MET A 24 11.53 -5.67 -6.44
C MET A 24 11.68 -6.10 -4.98
N LEU A 25 10.66 -6.75 -4.42
CA LEU A 25 10.64 -7.10 -3.02
C LEU A 25 11.15 -8.51 -2.72
N ALA A 26 11.34 -9.33 -3.75
CA ALA A 26 11.80 -10.71 -3.57
C ALA A 26 13.10 -10.82 -2.78
N PRO A 27 14.12 -9.96 -3.03
CA PRO A 27 15.38 -10.12 -2.30
C PRO A 27 15.23 -9.97 -0.78
N ASP A 28 14.22 -9.26 -0.32
CA ASP A 28 14.02 -9.05 1.10
C ASP A 28 13.14 -10.11 1.75
N GLY A 29 12.64 -11.07 0.97
CA GLY A 29 11.92 -12.22 1.50
C GLY A 29 10.50 -11.95 1.94
N TYR A 30 9.90 -10.85 1.51
CA TYR A 30 8.52 -10.55 1.87
C TYR A 30 7.54 -11.48 1.13
N ARG A 31 6.42 -11.76 1.78
CA ARG A 31 5.30 -12.44 1.13
C ARG A 31 4.40 -11.36 0.54
N VAL A 32 4.21 -11.38 -0.76
CA VAL A 32 3.44 -10.34 -1.44
C VAL A 32 2.13 -10.92 -1.99
N THR A 33 1.02 -10.32 -1.62
CA THR A 33 -0.30 -10.66 -2.15
C THR A 33 -0.74 -9.51 -3.06
N CYS A 34 -1.19 -9.85 -4.27
CA CYS A 34 -1.58 -8.84 -5.25
C CYS A 34 -3.07 -8.89 -5.49
N CYS A 35 -3.70 -7.71 -5.48
CA CYS A 35 -5.13 -7.57 -5.77
C CYS A 35 -5.31 -6.48 -6.82
N ARG A 36 -6.29 -6.64 -7.69
CA ARG A 36 -6.49 -5.73 -8.82
C ARG A 36 -7.58 -4.68 -8.56
N THR A 37 -8.39 -4.87 -7.54
CA THR A 37 -9.45 -3.93 -7.22
C THR A 37 -9.45 -3.62 -5.74
N GLY A 38 -10.08 -2.50 -5.39
CA GLY A 38 -10.22 -2.13 -4.00
C GLY A 38 -11.01 -3.14 -3.19
N SER A 39 -12.10 -3.67 -3.77
CA SER A 39 -12.91 -4.63 -3.04
C SER A 39 -12.17 -5.94 -2.81
N ALA A 40 -11.41 -6.41 -3.81
CA ALA A 40 -10.60 -7.62 -3.63
C ALA A 40 -9.55 -7.40 -2.55
N GLY A 41 -8.95 -6.21 -2.52
CA GLY A 41 -7.96 -5.87 -1.51
C GLY A 41 -8.55 -5.85 -0.12
N MET A 42 -9.72 -5.24 0.06
CA MET A 42 -10.39 -5.20 1.35
C MET A 42 -10.72 -6.61 1.84
N GLU A 43 -11.25 -7.45 0.94
CA GLU A 43 -11.56 -8.83 1.27
C GLU A 43 -10.32 -9.60 1.73
N ALA A 44 -9.23 -9.42 0.98
CA ALA A 44 -7.98 -10.10 1.32
C ALA A 44 -7.45 -9.65 2.67
N MET A 45 -7.52 -8.34 2.95
CA MET A 45 -7.04 -7.79 4.21
C MET A 45 -7.83 -8.31 5.41
N LEU A 46 -9.13 -8.42 5.25
CA LEU A 46 -9.98 -8.89 6.35
C LEU A 46 -9.75 -10.37 6.63
N ARG A 47 -9.39 -11.12 5.61
CA ARG A 47 -9.11 -12.55 5.76
C ARG A 47 -7.70 -12.80 6.32
N ASP A 48 -6.73 -12.00 5.90
CA ASP A 48 -5.34 -12.18 6.28
C ASP A 48 -4.66 -10.80 6.31
N PRO A 49 -4.75 -10.10 7.44
CA PRO A 49 -4.23 -8.72 7.52
C PRO A 49 -2.74 -8.63 7.21
N PRO A 50 -2.35 -7.73 6.30
CA PRO A 50 -0.94 -7.57 5.97
C PRO A 50 -0.22 -6.67 6.97
N ASP A 51 1.10 -6.64 6.86
CA ASP A 51 1.93 -5.73 7.65
C ASP A 51 2.02 -4.36 7.01
N LEU A 52 1.76 -4.28 5.70
CA LEU A 52 1.84 -3.03 4.96
C LEU A 52 1.04 -3.15 3.67
N VAL A 53 0.44 -2.05 3.23
CA VAL A 53 -0.32 -2.01 1.98
C VAL A 53 0.34 -1.02 1.03
N LEU A 54 0.62 -1.47 -0.18
CA LEU A 54 1.00 -0.61 -1.30
C LEU A 54 -0.27 -0.38 -2.11
N LEU A 55 -0.69 0.87 -2.23
CA LEU A 55 -2.01 1.19 -2.74
C LEU A 55 -1.94 2.24 -3.82
N ASP A 56 -2.40 1.88 -5.02
CA ASP A 56 -2.52 2.83 -6.12
C ASP A 56 -3.66 3.80 -5.82
N ILE A 57 -3.37 5.09 -5.84
CA ILE A 57 -4.40 6.11 -5.61
C ILE A 57 -5.46 6.04 -6.72
N MET A 58 -5.01 5.87 -7.94
CA MET A 58 -5.91 5.87 -9.11
C MET A 58 -6.13 4.45 -9.60
N LEU A 59 -7.03 3.75 -8.94
CA LEU A 59 -7.45 2.43 -9.39
C LEU A 59 -8.43 2.58 -10.56
N THR A 60 -9.34 1.63 -10.72
CA THR A 60 -10.32 1.67 -11.82
C THR A 60 -11.09 2.98 -11.82
N HIS A 61 -11.42 3.49 -10.63
CA HIS A 61 -12.09 4.78 -10.47
C HIS A 61 -11.18 5.70 -9.68
N PRO A 62 -11.20 7.02 -9.97
CA PRO A 62 -10.29 7.97 -9.34
C PRO A 62 -10.32 7.96 -7.80
N SER A 63 -11.46 7.65 -7.20
CA SER A 63 -11.57 7.70 -5.74
C SER A 63 -11.41 6.33 -5.09
N GLU A 64 -11.28 5.26 -5.87
CA GLU A 64 -11.30 3.91 -5.30
C GLU A 64 -10.15 3.65 -4.34
N GLY A 65 -8.94 4.07 -4.71
CA GLY A 65 -7.79 3.88 -3.84
C GLY A 65 -7.94 4.61 -2.52
N VAL A 66 -8.41 5.86 -2.60
CA VAL A 66 -8.60 6.66 -1.39
C VAL A 66 -9.69 6.06 -0.52
N GLN A 67 -10.75 5.54 -1.13
CA GLN A 67 -11.82 4.91 -0.39
C GLN A 67 -11.34 3.68 0.39
N VAL A 68 -10.46 2.89 -0.21
CA VAL A 68 -9.86 1.75 0.49
C VAL A 68 -9.13 2.23 1.74
N ALA A 69 -8.32 3.28 1.60
CA ALA A 69 -7.59 3.82 2.75
C ALA A 69 -8.54 4.31 3.84
N CYS A 70 -9.62 5.01 3.44
CA CYS A 70 -10.61 5.48 4.39
C CYS A 70 -11.26 4.32 5.14
N GLN A 71 -11.64 3.28 4.42
CA GLN A 71 -12.27 2.11 5.03
C GLN A 71 -11.32 1.42 6.01
N MET A 72 -10.04 1.35 5.65
CA MET A 72 -9.05 0.77 6.54
C MET A 72 -8.96 1.55 7.85
N ARG A 73 -8.96 2.88 7.77
CA ARG A 73 -8.83 3.71 8.98
C ARG A 73 -10.06 3.64 9.87
N GLN A 74 -11.19 3.20 9.34
CA GLN A 74 -12.43 3.06 10.10
C GLN A 74 -12.65 1.65 10.65
N ASP A 75 -11.80 0.70 10.29
CA ASP A 75 -11.92 -0.67 10.74
C ASP A 75 -10.90 -0.96 11.83
N ASP A 76 -11.36 -1.41 12.99
CA ASP A 76 -10.49 -1.63 14.15
C ASP A 76 -9.38 -2.64 13.87
N ARG A 77 -9.61 -3.54 12.91
CA ARG A 77 -8.61 -4.56 12.59
C ARG A 77 -7.54 -4.04 11.63
N LEU A 78 -7.84 -2.97 10.90
CA LEU A 78 -6.98 -2.48 9.82
C LEU A 78 -6.45 -1.07 10.04
N LYS A 79 -6.95 -0.36 11.02
CA LYS A 79 -6.68 1.07 11.16
C LYS A 79 -5.21 1.41 11.40
N ASP A 80 -4.44 0.48 11.92
CA ASP A 80 -3.03 0.74 12.23
C ASP A 80 -2.07 0.20 11.17
N ILE A 81 -2.59 -0.43 10.12
CA ILE A 81 -1.74 -0.94 9.06
C ILE A 81 -1.22 0.22 8.22
N PRO A 82 0.10 0.35 8.07
CA PRO A 82 0.65 1.45 7.28
C PRO A 82 0.35 1.29 5.80
N ILE A 83 0.15 2.43 5.14
CA ILE A 83 -0.15 2.49 3.71
C ILE A 83 0.90 3.33 3.01
N ILE A 84 1.45 2.80 1.93
CA ILE A 84 2.28 3.57 1.01
C ILE A 84 1.46 3.75 -0.26
N PHE A 85 1.13 5.01 -0.58
CA PHE A 85 0.39 5.31 -1.79
C PHE A 85 1.33 5.37 -2.98
N MET A 86 0.85 4.94 -4.14
CA MET A 86 1.56 5.07 -5.39
C MET A 86 0.76 5.99 -6.31
N SER A 87 1.43 6.95 -6.95
CA SER A 87 0.77 7.89 -7.83
C SER A 87 1.59 8.09 -9.09
N ALA A 88 0.93 8.55 -10.16
CA ALA A 88 1.63 8.83 -11.41
C ALA A 88 2.56 10.02 -11.22
N MET A 89 3.70 9.99 -11.93
CA MET A 89 4.68 11.05 -11.84
C MET A 89 4.07 12.39 -12.23
N GLY A 90 4.32 13.39 -11.39
CA GLY A 90 3.82 14.74 -11.67
C GLY A 90 2.36 14.96 -11.32
N GLU A 91 1.72 13.99 -10.71
CA GLU A 91 0.29 14.09 -10.40
C GLU A 91 0.04 14.59 -8.98
N GLU A 92 0.44 15.84 -8.73
CA GLU A 92 0.19 16.45 -7.41
C GLU A 92 -1.31 16.53 -7.12
N SER A 93 -2.12 16.61 -8.17
CA SER A 93 -3.57 16.66 -8.00
C SER A 93 -4.14 15.42 -7.36
N GLU A 94 -3.47 14.26 -7.53
CA GLU A 94 -3.93 13.03 -6.90
C GLU A 94 -3.78 13.11 -5.39
N GLU A 95 -2.65 13.64 -4.91
CA GLU A 95 -2.44 13.84 -3.49
C GLU A 95 -3.44 14.83 -2.92
N THR A 96 -3.65 15.94 -3.62
CA THR A 96 -4.59 16.97 -3.20
C THR A 96 -5.99 16.39 -3.10
N TYR A 97 -6.39 15.62 -4.12
CA TYR A 97 -7.69 15.00 -4.14
C TYR A 97 -7.87 14.04 -2.96
N ALA A 98 -6.84 13.23 -2.71
CA ALA A 98 -6.90 12.27 -1.61
C ALA A 98 -7.05 12.99 -0.26
N LYS A 99 -6.34 14.09 -0.07
CA LYS A 99 -6.43 14.86 1.17
C LYS A 99 -7.83 15.45 1.36
N GLU A 100 -8.47 15.85 0.28
CA GLU A 100 -9.81 16.41 0.36
C GLU A 100 -10.85 15.36 0.66
N VAL A 101 -10.70 14.17 0.06
CA VAL A 101 -11.68 13.11 0.22
C VAL A 101 -11.58 12.45 1.59
N CYS A 102 -10.36 12.19 2.04
CA CYS A 102 -10.19 11.55 3.34
C CYS A 102 -8.86 11.96 3.95
N PRO A 103 -8.81 13.11 4.64
CA PRO A 103 -7.55 13.57 5.24
C PRO A 103 -6.92 12.57 6.20
N VAL A 104 -7.75 11.86 6.96
CA VAL A 104 -7.24 10.89 7.93
C VAL A 104 -6.47 9.75 7.27
N ALA A 105 -6.88 9.37 6.06
CA ALA A 105 -6.22 8.27 5.35
C ALA A 105 -4.76 8.57 5.03
N LEU A 106 -4.39 9.86 4.99
CA LEU A 106 -3.05 10.25 4.60
C LEU A 106 -2.12 10.53 5.78
N GLU A 107 -2.63 10.45 7.01
CA GLU A 107 -1.79 10.68 8.18
C GLU A 107 -0.69 9.63 8.27
N ALA A 108 0.53 10.10 8.44
CA ALA A 108 1.71 9.26 8.64
C ALA A 108 1.98 8.30 7.47
N HIS A 109 1.52 8.66 6.27
CA HIS A 109 1.71 7.83 5.10
C HIS A 109 2.79 8.37 4.20
N MET A 110 3.28 7.49 3.33
CA MET A 110 4.30 7.82 2.37
C MET A 110 3.71 7.72 0.97
N PHE A 111 4.22 8.54 0.05
CA PHE A 111 3.84 8.51 -1.36
C PHE A 111 5.05 8.13 -2.19
N LEU A 112 4.84 7.23 -3.14
CA LEU A 112 5.87 6.87 -4.12
C LEU A 112 5.35 7.22 -5.50
N GLU A 113 6.18 7.89 -6.29
CA GLU A 113 5.80 8.24 -7.66
C GLU A 113 6.15 7.12 -8.63
N LYS A 114 5.26 6.87 -9.56
CA LYS A 114 5.54 5.95 -10.65
C LYS A 114 6.32 6.71 -11.73
N PRO A 115 7.22 6.08 -12.47
CA PRO A 115 7.58 4.67 -12.41
C PRO A 115 8.39 4.34 -11.15
N LEU A 116 8.15 3.17 -10.59
CA LEU A 116 8.80 2.77 -9.35
C LEU A 116 10.22 2.28 -9.60
N ASP A 117 11.09 2.58 -8.66
CA ASP A 117 12.48 2.15 -8.68
C ASP A 117 12.68 1.13 -7.55
N ALA A 118 13.32 0.01 -7.86
CA ALA A 118 13.46 -1.07 -6.89
C ALA A 118 14.11 -0.62 -5.59
N ALA A 119 15.20 0.15 -5.68
CA ALA A 119 15.89 0.62 -4.47
C ALA A 119 14.99 1.51 -3.63
N THR A 120 14.27 2.42 -4.28
CA THR A 120 13.37 3.34 -3.57
C THR A 120 12.23 2.58 -2.89
N VAL A 121 11.63 1.62 -3.61
CA VAL A 121 10.53 0.84 -3.05
C VAL A 121 11.02 0.03 -1.86
N ARG A 122 12.15 -0.63 -2.00
CA ARG A 122 12.69 -1.47 -0.92
C ARG A 122 13.02 -0.65 0.32
N GLU A 123 13.63 0.52 0.11
CA GLU A 123 13.95 1.41 1.23
C GLU A 123 12.69 1.91 1.92
N ALA A 124 11.69 2.31 1.14
CA ALA A 124 10.43 2.82 1.69
C ALA A 124 9.72 1.75 2.51
N VAL A 125 9.60 0.55 1.95
CA VAL A 125 8.96 -0.56 2.64
C VAL A 125 9.69 -0.90 3.93
N ARG A 126 11.01 -1.00 3.86
CA ARG A 126 11.80 -1.33 5.04
C ARG A 126 11.65 -0.26 6.10
N TRP A 127 11.74 1.00 5.72
CA TRP A 127 11.63 2.09 6.68
C TRP A 127 10.28 2.10 7.38
N VAL A 128 9.20 1.95 6.61
CA VAL A 128 7.85 1.94 7.18
C VAL A 128 7.66 0.76 8.12
N LEU A 129 8.11 -0.42 7.71
CA LEU A 129 7.97 -1.62 8.56
C LEU A 129 8.79 -1.51 9.84
N GLU A 130 9.94 -0.88 9.78
CA GLU A 130 10.77 -0.70 10.98
C GLU A 130 10.12 0.26 11.97
N GLN A 131 9.51 1.34 11.45
CA GLN A 131 8.80 2.28 12.31
C GLN A 131 7.64 1.60 13.02
N ASP A 132 6.86 0.84 12.25
CA ASP A 132 5.68 0.16 12.77
C ASP A 132 6.07 -0.94 13.75
N GLY A 133 7.09 -1.74 13.38
CA GLY A 133 7.54 -2.85 14.22
C GLY A 133 8.20 -2.38 15.50
N GLY A 134 8.71 -1.15 15.52
CA GLY A 134 9.38 -0.61 16.68
C GLY A 134 8.45 -0.33 17.85
N HIS A 135 7.17 -0.44 17.64
CA HIS A 135 6.19 -0.19 18.70
C HIS A 135 5.99 -1.36 19.63
N ASN A 136 6.59 -2.46 19.35
CA ASN A 136 6.43 -3.66 20.19
C ASN A 136 7.30 -3.65 21.40
#